data_55d4df7e8c2626235f87ae1433bbc650
#
_entry.id   55d4df7e8c2626235f87ae1433bbc650
#
_cell.length_a   1.000
_cell.length_b   1.000
_cell.length_c   1.000
_cell.angle_alpha   90.00
_cell.angle_beta   90.00
_cell.angle_gamma   90.00
#
_symmetry.space_group_name_H-M   'P 1'
#
loop_
_entity.id
_entity.type
_entity.pdbx_description
1 polymer ?
#
loop_
_entity_poly.entity_id
_entity_poly.type
_entity_poly.pdbx_seq_one_letter_code
_entity_poly.pdbx_strand_id
1 'polypeptide(L)'
;MNLIKDDRCMLAENLVRKAGKLGLDYFNRIDELQIDRKGHQDFVSEADRALEGVIRDGITAAFPKDAILGEEVGYSAGLSDYVWVIDPIDGTTNFVSGIPTWVVVVALVCNSRVIAGFIYDPIMDVMYSGYDGGGAFRNGVRMSVVALSLIHISEPTRLERI
;
A
#
# COMPACT_ATOMS: atom_id res chain seq x y z
N MET A 1 21.37 -6.06 9.29
CA MET A 1 20.19 -6.93 9.26
C MET A 1 19.72 -7.05 7.81
N ASN A 2 19.45 -8.23 7.29
CA ASN A 2 18.97 -8.36 5.91
C ASN A 2 17.43 -8.33 5.93
N LEU A 3 16.84 -7.14 5.80
CA LEU A 3 15.38 -6.92 5.88
C LEU A 3 14.61 -7.66 4.79
N ILE A 4 15.22 -7.97 3.65
CA ILE A 4 14.55 -8.69 2.54
C ILE A 4 14.15 -10.12 2.97
N LYS A 5 14.84 -10.70 3.96
CA LYS A 5 14.57 -12.04 4.51
C LYS A 5 14.03 -12.01 5.93
N ASP A 6 13.62 -10.84 6.41
CA ASP A 6 13.00 -10.70 7.72
C ASP A 6 11.56 -11.23 7.68
N ASP A 7 11.18 -12.00 8.70
CA ASP A 7 9.85 -12.64 8.76
C ASP A 7 8.71 -11.62 8.72
N ARG A 8 8.91 -10.42 9.29
CA ARG A 8 7.92 -9.33 9.21
C ARG A 8 7.75 -8.83 7.80
N CYS A 9 8.85 -8.66 7.07
CA CYS A 9 8.81 -8.20 5.68
C CYS A 9 8.15 -9.22 4.76
N MET A 10 8.44 -10.52 4.95
CA MET A 10 7.78 -11.58 4.19
C MET A 10 6.29 -11.67 4.52
N LEU A 11 5.93 -11.51 5.79
CA LEU A 11 4.52 -11.44 6.20
C LEU A 11 3.81 -10.24 5.56
N ALA A 12 4.43 -9.05 5.59
CA ALA A 12 3.86 -7.84 4.98
C ALA A 12 3.50 -8.06 3.50
N GLU A 13 4.44 -8.59 2.69
CA GLU A 13 4.18 -8.87 1.28
C GLU A 13 2.99 -9.82 1.08
N ASN A 14 2.87 -10.85 1.91
CA ASN A 14 1.75 -11.78 1.84
C ASN A 14 0.42 -11.12 2.22
N LEU A 15 0.42 -10.30 3.27
CA LEU A 15 -0.80 -9.66 3.78
C LEU A 15 -1.32 -8.60 2.81
N VAL A 16 -0.45 -7.75 2.23
CA VAL A 16 -0.89 -6.74 1.26
C VAL A 16 -1.43 -7.40 -0.01
N ARG A 17 -0.85 -8.53 -0.47
CA ARG A 17 -1.40 -9.28 -1.59
C ARG A 17 -2.76 -9.91 -1.25
N LYS A 18 -2.91 -10.47 -0.05
CA LYS A 18 -4.18 -11.05 0.40
C LYS A 18 -5.26 -9.99 0.52
N ALA A 19 -4.96 -8.85 1.13
CA ALA A 19 -5.86 -7.72 1.24
C ALA A 19 -6.22 -7.15 -0.13
N GLY A 20 -5.24 -6.96 -1.03
CA GLY A 20 -5.48 -6.44 -2.37
C GLY A 20 -6.38 -7.35 -3.22
N LYS A 21 -6.26 -8.69 -3.08
CA LYS A 21 -7.19 -9.62 -3.75
C LYS A 21 -8.61 -9.46 -3.23
N LEU A 22 -8.78 -9.33 -1.91
CA LEU A 22 -10.08 -9.05 -1.32
C LEU A 22 -10.63 -7.70 -1.80
N GLY A 23 -9.78 -6.66 -1.84
CA GLY A 23 -10.14 -5.34 -2.36
C GLY A 23 -10.59 -5.39 -3.83
N LEU A 24 -9.94 -6.23 -4.65
CA LEU A 24 -10.34 -6.42 -6.04
C LEU A 24 -11.73 -7.05 -6.16
N ASP A 25 -12.08 -7.98 -5.26
CA ASP A 25 -13.43 -8.57 -5.20
C ASP A 25 -14.48 -7.50 -4.86
N TYR A 26 -14.18 -6.60 -3.92
CA TYR A 26 -15.03 -5.43 -3.62
C TYR A 26 -15.11 -4.46 -4.80
N PHE A 27 -13.97 -4.12 -5.40
CA PHE A 27 -13.89 -3.19 -6.53
C PHE A 27 -14.72 -3.65 -7.73
N ASN A 28 -14.66 -4.93 -8.07
CA ASN A 28 -15.43 -5.51 -9.18
C ASN A 28 -16.95 -5.52 -8.95
N ARG A 29 -17.40 -5.31 -7.70
CA ARG A 29 -18.83 -5.26 -7.32
C ARG A 29 -19.37 -3.84 -7.20
N ILE A 30 -18.53 -2.82 -7.35
CA ILE A 30 -18.95 -1.41 -7.24
C ILE A 30 -20.05 -1.08 -8.26
N ASP A 31 -19.94 -1.59 -9.50
CA ASP A 31 -20.93 -1.35 -10.55
C ASP A 31 -22.31 -1.93 -10.24
N GLU A 32 -22.36 -2.99 -9.42
CA GLU A 32 -23.63 -3.58 -8.96
C GLU A 32 -24.39 -2.65 -8.00
N LEU A 33 -23.66 -1.70 -7.37
CA LEU A 33 -24.16 -0.79 -6.34
C LEU A 33 -24.53 0.61 -6.88
N GLN A 34 -24.37 0.88 -8.18
CA GLN A 34 -24.58 2.20 -8.79
C GLN A 34 -26.03 2.75 -8.67
N ILE A 35 -26.96 2.01 -8.10
CA ILE A 35 -28.36 2.41 -7.98
C ILE A 35 -28.62 3.30 -6.76
N ASP A 36 -27.73 3.31 -5.74
CA ASP A 36 -27.96 4.12 -4.54
C ASP A 36 -26.67 4.84 -4.07
N ARG A 37 -26.60 6.18 -4.29
CA ARG A 37 -25.43 7.01 -3.91
C ARG A 37 -25.11 6.99 -2.41
N LYS A 38 -26.07 6.69 -1.54
CA LYS A 38 -25.84 6.53 -0.08
C LYS A 38 -25.16 5.19 0.24
N GLY A 39 -25.42 4.14 -0.53
CA GLY A 39 -24.79 2.84 -0.36
C GLY A 39 -23.32 2.78 -0.77
N HIS A 40 -22.84 3.68 -1.63
CA HIS A 40 -21.45 3.70 -2.11
C HIS A 40 -20.44 4.00 -1.00
N GLN A 41 -20.68 5.01 -0.16
CA GLN A 41 -19.77 5.36 0.93
C GLN A 41 -19.72 4.28 2.00
N ASP A 42 -20.88 3.71 2.36
CA ASP A 42 -20.95 2.63 3.35
C ASP A 42 -20.23 1.36 2.87
N PHE A 43 -20.35 1.03 1.58
CA PHE A 43 -19.69 -0.12 0.97
C PHE A 43 -18.16 0.04 0.93
N VAL A 44 -17.67 1.23 0.62
CA VAL A 44 -16.22 1.49 0.62
C VAL A 44 -15.66 1.43 2.02
N SER A 45 -16.35 2.04 3.01
CA SER A 45 -15.96 1.90 4.42
C SER A 45 -16.00 0.45 4.91
N GLU A 46 -16.88 -0.40 4.35
CA GLU A 46 -16.88 -1.84 4.61
C GLU A 46 -15.65 -2.51 3.99
N ALA A 47 -15.32 -2.19 2.74
CA ALA A 47 -14.13 -2.71 2.07
C ALA A 47 -12.86 -2.33 2.83
N ASP A 48 -12.67 -1.05 3.15
CA ASP A 48 -11.52 -0.55 3.91
C ASP A 48 -11.34 -1.31 5.24
N ARG A 49 -12.39 -1.44 6.03
CA ARG A 49 -12.35 -2.18 7.30
C ARG A 49 -12.06 -3.66 7.10
N ALA A 50 -12.62 -4.28 6.05
CA ALA A 50 -12.38 -5.68 5.76
C ALA A 50 -10.92 -5.93 5.38
N LEU A 51 -10.32 -5.05 4.54
CA LEU A 51 -8.92 -5.14 4.15
C LEU A 51 -8.00 -4.92 5.35
N GLU A 52 -8.25 -3.84 6.13
CA GLU A 52 -7.47 -3.57 7.34
C GLU A 52 -7.58 -4.73 8.33
N GLY A 53 -8.76 -5.31 8.52
CA GLY A 53 -8.99 -6.48 9.37
C GLY A 53 -8.12 -7.66 8.98
N VAL A 54 -8.06 -8.01 7.70
CA VAL A 54 -7.21 -9.10 7.19
C VAL A 54 -5.73 -8.88 7.51
N ILE A 55 -5.25 -7.64 7.38
CA ILE A 55 -3.86 -7.28 7.65
C ILE A 55 -3.59 -7.34 9.16
N ARG A 56 -4.46 -6.74 9.98
CA ARG A 56 -4.33 -6.73 11.44
C ARG A 56 -4.34 -8.13 12.05
N ASP A 57 -5.27 -8.97 11.61
CA ASP A 57 -5.39 -10.35 12.09
C ASP A 57 -4.12 -11.14 11.80
N GLY A 58 -3.56 -10.99 10.58
CA GLY A 58 -2.32 -11.65 10.21
C GLY A 58 -1.12 -11.16 11.02
N ILE A 59 -1.00 -9.85 11.25
CA ILE A 59 0.07 -9.28 12.08
C ILE A 59 -0.08 -9.76 13.53
N THR A 60 -1.27 -9.65 14.12
CA THR A 60 -1.52 -10.03 15.51
C THR A 60 -1.26 -11.50 15.76
N ALA A 61 -1.60 -12.37 14.81
CA ALA A 61 -1.34 -13.80 14.90
C ALA A 61 0.16 -14.13 14.89
N ALA A 62 0.95 -13.44 14.05
CA ALA A 62 2.38 -13.73 13.90
C ALA A 62 3.24 -12.92 14.87
N PHE A 63 2.88 -11.66 15.14
CA PHE A 63 3.64 -10.72 15.96
C PHE A 63 2.74 -10.01 16.99
N PRO A 64 2.22 -10.74 18.00
CA PRO A 64 1.23 -10.20 18.94
C PRO A 64 1.75 -9.10 19.86
N LYS A 65 3.05 -8.84 19.87
CA LYS A 65 3.67 -7.76 20.66
C LYS A 65 3.91 -6.48 19.86
N ASP A 66 3.69 -6.49 18.55
CA ASP A 66 3.91 -5.32 17.72
C ASP A 66 2.71 -4.38 17.81
N ALA A 67 2.97 -3.07 17.74
CA ALA A 67 1.91 -2.07 17.64
C ALA A 67 1.40 -1.98 16.20
N ILE A 68 0.13 -1.56 16.03
CA ILE A 68 -0.48 -1.37 14.72
C ILE A 68 -1.17 0.00 14.71
N LEU A 69 -0.89 0.80 13.68
CA LEU A 69 -1.58 2.03 13.35
C LEU A 69 -2.26 1.85 12.00
N GLY A 70 -3.58 1.80 11.97
CA GLY A 70 -4.37 1.73 10.75
C GLY A 70 -5.22 2.97 10.58
N GLU A 71 -5.66 3.22 9.37
CA GLU A 71 -6.48 4.37 9.03
C GLU A 71 -7.91 4.23 9.60
N GLU A 72 -8.51 3.04 9.50
CA GLU A 72 -9.90 2.80 9.88
C GLU A 72 -10.10 2.51 11.37
N VAL A 73 -9.27 1.66 11.95
CA VAL A 73 -9.40 1.22 13.34
C VAL A 73 -8.53 2.04 14.29
N GLY A 74 -7.54 2.78 13.75
CA GLY A 74 -6.63 3.59 14.55
C GLY A 74 -5.50 2.78 15.20
N TYR A 75 -5.00 3.28 16.35
CA TYR A 75 -3.81 2.75 16.99
C TYR A 75 -4.13 1.62 18.00
N SER A 76 -3.43 0.51 17.83
CA SER A 76 -3.36 -0.59 18.81
C SER A 76 -1.96 -0.65 19.41
N ALA A 77 -1.84 -0.49 20.72
CA ALA A 77 -0.55 -0.49 21.41
C ALA A 77 0.11 -1.86 21.38
N GLY A 78 1.44 -1.87 21.31
CA GLY A 78 2.29 -3.06 21.39
C GLY A 78 3.33 -2.94 22.50
N LEU A 79 4.12 -3.99 22.68
CA LEU A 79 5.20 -4.09 23.66
C LEU A 79 6.59 -4.20 23.01
N SER A 80 6.65 -4.26 21.67
CA SER A 80 7.90 -4.28 20.92
C SER A 80 8.24 -2.90 20.39
N ASP A 81 9.44 -2.75 19.80
CA ASP A 81 9.87 -1.52 19.13
C ASP A 81 9.27 -1.36 17.74
N TYR A 82 8.45 -2.32 17.27
CA TYR A 82 7.88 -2.33 15.94
C TYR A 82 6.47 -1.78 15.91
N VAL A 83 6.20 -0.95 14.90
CA VAL A 83 4.88 -0.41 14.58
C VAL A 83 4.59 -0.68 13.11
N TRP A 84 3.46 -1.29 12.84
CA TRP A 84 2.91 -1.46 11.51
C TRP A 84 1.99 -0.28 11.20
N VAL A 85 2.19 0.35 10.05
CA VAL A 85 1.32 1.43 9.56
C VAL A 85 0.58 0.89 8.34
N ILE A 86 -0.75 0.97 8.37
CA ILE A 86 -1.62 0.35 7.36
C ILE A 86 -2.52 1.42 6.76
N ASP A 87 -2.52 1.49 5.44
CA ASP A 87 -3.54 2.17 4.62
C ASP A 87 -4.16 1.10 3.71
N PRO A 88 -5.39 0.67 3.98
CA PRO A 88 -6.00 -0.46 3.29
C PRO A 88 -6.38 -0.16 1.84
N ILE A 89 -6.83 1.07 1.53
CA ILE A 89 -7.18 1.52 0.17
C ILE A 89 -6.65 2.93 -0.06
N ASP A 90 -5.34 3.07 -0.33
CA ASP A 90 -4.80 4.35 -0.81
C ASP A 90 -5.34 4.64 -2.22
N GLY A 91 -6.04 5.75 -2.35
CA GLY A 91 -6.83 6.09 -3.52
C GLY A 91 -8.33 5.81 -3.37
N THR A 92 -8.88 5.95 -2.16
CA THR A 92 -10.30 5.73 -1.84
C THR A 92 -11.25 6.43 -2.80
N THR A 93 -10.96 7.68 -3.20
CA THR A 93 -11.76 8.42 -4.19
C THR A 93 -11.81 7.73 -5.55
N ASN A 94 -10.69 7.17 -6.00
CA ASN A 94 -10.64 6.40 -7.25
C ASN A 94 -11.41 5.10 -7.11
N PHE A 95 -11.21 4.40 -6.00
CA PHE A 95 -11.92 3.16 -5.69
C PHE A 95 -13.43 3.36 -5.75
N VAL A 96 -13.98 4.35 -5.02
CA VAL A 96 -15.42 4.69 -5.03
C VAL A 96 -15.93 5.03 -6.44
N SER A 97 -15.09 5.68 -7.24
CA SER A 97 -15.47 6.13 -8.59
C SER A 97 -15.31 5.04 -9.66
N GLY A 98 -14.94 3.82 -9.29
CA GLY A 98 -14.66 2.74 -10.26
C GLY A 98 -13.42 2.99 -11.11
N ILE A 99 -12.52 3.90 -10.67
CA ILE A 99 -11.27 4.19 -11.38
C ILE A 99 -10.22 3.17 -10.91
N PRO A 100 -9.62 2.36 -11.81
CA PRO A 100 -8.73 1.27 -11.44
C PRO A 100 -7.32 1.77 -11.10
N THR A 101 -7.23 2.72 -10.14
CA THR A 101 -5.98 3.30 -9.66
C THR A 101 -6.07 3.48 -8.15
N TRP A 102 -5.76 2.42 -7.43
CA TRP A 102 -5.71 2.35 -5.98
C TRP A 102 -4.75 1.23 -5.55
N VAL A 103 -4.23 1.30 -4.35
CA VAL A 103 -3.23 0.37 -3.84
C VAL A 103 -3.48 0.03 -2.38
N VAL A 104 -2.89 -1.07 -1.91
CA VAL A 104 -2.80 -1.42 -0.48
C VAL A 104 -1.39 -1.07 0.00
N VAL A 105 -1.29 -0.34 1.10
CA VAL A 105 -0.01 0.12 1.64
C VAL A 105 0.21 -0.40 3.06
N VAL A 106 1.39 -0.96 3.30
CA VAL A 106 1.87 -1.31 4.65
C VAL A 106 3.30 -0.83 4.82
N ALA A 107 3.57 -0.14 5.91
CA ALA A 107 4.93 0.21 6.31
C ALA A 107 5.29 -0.43 7.65
N LEU A 108 6.55 -0.80 7.80
CA LEU A 108 7.14 -1.29 9.05
C LEU A 108 8.07 -0.23 9.62
N VAL A 109 7.78 0.21 10.82
CA VAL A 109 8.55 1.19 11.59
C VAL A 109 9.23 0.49 12.75
N CYS A 110 10.48 0.80 13.01
CA CYS A 110 11.22 0.34 14.18
C CYS A 110 12.00 1.51 14.78
N ASN A 111 11.87 1.74 16.09
CA ASN A 111 12.50 2.87 16.78
C ASN A 111 12.25 4.22 16.07
N SER A 112 10.99 4.50 15.73
CA SER A 112 10.54 5.72 15.03
C SER A 112 11.14 5.94 13.64
N ARG A 113 11.71 4.91 13.02
CA ARG A 113 12.26 4.95 11.67
C ARG A 113 11.56 3.93 10.77
N VAL A 114 11.12 4.35 9.61
CA VAL A 114 10.60 3.43 8.59
C VAL A 114 11.75 2.54 8.10
N ILE A 115 11.62 1.23 8.27
CA ILE A 115 12.64 0.25 7.89
C ILE A 115 12.25 -0.55 6.64
N ALA A 116 10.94 -0.68 6.36
CA ALA A 116 10.44 -1.28 5.13
C ALA A 116 9.08 -0.70 4.77
N GLY A 117 8.75 -0.73 3.48
CA GLY A 117 7.45 -0.34 2.95
C GLY A 117 7.03 -1.24 1.80
N PHE A 118 5.73 -1.51 1.71
CA PHE A 118 5.11 -2.40 0.75
C PHE A 118 3.89 -1.73 0.15
N ILE A 119 3.83 -1.66 -1.17
CA ILE A 119 2.71 -1.10 -1.93
C ILE A 119 2.30 -2.16 -2.94
N TYR A 120 1.08 -2.61 -2.86
CA TYR A 120 0.55 -3.57 -3.81
C TYR A 120 -0.58 -2.96 -4.64
N ASP A 121 -0.38 -2.96 -5.94
CA ASP A 121 -1.39 -2.62 -6.95
C ASP A 121 -2.09 -3.91 -7.39
N PRO A 122 -3.33 -4.15 -6.96
CA PRO A 122 -4.03 -5.39 -7.31
C PRO A 122 -4.58 -5.41 -8.73
N ILE A 123 -4.77 -4.23 -9.34
CA ILE A 123 -5.24 -4.12 -10.73
C ILE A 123 -4.15 -4.61 -11.70
N MET A 124 -2.91 -4.20 -11.44
CA MET A 124 -1.75 -4.54 -12.29
C MET A 124 -1.01 -5.79 -11.81
N ASP A 125 -1.38 -6.35 -10.65
CA ASP A 125 -0.64 -7.40 -9.92
C ASP A 125 0.85 -7.03 -9.73
N VAL A 126 1.09 -5.81 -9.24
CA VAL A 126 2.43 -5.29 -9.05
C VAL A 126 2.68 -5.02 -7.56
N MET A 127 3.74 -5.63 -7.03
CA MET A 127 4.28 -5.37 -5.71
C MET A 127 5.47 -4.44 -5.80
N TYR A 128 5.41 -3.30 -5.15
CA TYR A 128 6.57 -2.46 -4.87
C TYR A 128 6.98 -2.67 -3.42
N SER A 129 8.26 -2.92 -3.18
CA SER A 129 8.81 -3.02 -1.84
C SER A 129 10.09 -2.20 -1.71
N GLY A 130 10.28 -1.59 -0.55
CA GLY A 130 11.46 -0.80 -0.21
C GLY A 130 11.98 -1.18 1.16
N TYR A 131 13.32 -1.20 1.29
CA TYR A 131 13.99 -1.60 2.54
C TYR A 131 15.08 -0.59 2.87
N ASP A 132 15.15 -0.18 4.14
CA ASP A 132 16.21 0.72 4.61
C ASP A 132 17.59 0.11 4.37
N GLY A 133 18.41 0.81 3.59
CA GLY A 133 19.72 0.31 3.13
C GLY A 133 19.65 -0.87 2.15
N GLY A 134 18.48 -1.47 1.91
CA GLY A 134 18.27 -2.61 1.02
C GLY A 134 17.95 -2.24 -0.43
N GLY A 135 17.36 -1.04 -0.64
CA GLY A 135 16.91 -0.55 -1.93
C GLY A 135 15.43 -0.80 -2.20
N ALA A 136 14.98 -0.54 -3.42
CA ALA A 136 13.60 -0.67 -3.86
C ALA A 136 13.46 -1.74 -4.95
N PHE A 137 12.30 -2.38 -4.98
CA PHE A 137 12.02 -3.52 -5.86
C PHE A 137 10.61 -3.40 -6.44
N ARG A 138 10.45 -3.93 -7.65
CA ARG A 138 9.16 -4.15 -8.31
C ARG A 138 9.04 -5.63 -8.64
N ASN A 139 8.07 -6.31 -8.06
CA ASN A 139 7.91 -7.79 -8.18
C ASN A 139 9.23 -8.55 -7.92
N GLY A 140 9.98 -8.14 -6.87
CA GLY A 140 11.26 -8.74 -6.50
C GLY A 140 12.45 -8.33 -7.39
N VAL A 141 12.23 -7.59 -8.46
CA VAL A 141 13.30 -7.06 -9.33
C VAL A 141 13.75 -5.69 -8.82
N ARG A 142 15.05 -5.55 -8.56
CA ARG A 142 15.62 -4.30 -8.04
C ARG A 142 15.39 -3.15 -9.01
N MET A 143 14.91 -2.03 -8.50
CA MET A 143 14.76 -0.78 -9.23
C MET A 143 15.97 0.12 -9.00
N SER A 144 16.32 0.91 -10.00
CA SER A 144 17.30 1.98 -9.91
C SER A 144 16.76 3.22 -10.61
N VAL A 145 17.07 4.39 -10.06
CA VAL A 145 16.76 5.65 -10.72
C VAL A 145 17.74 5.84 -11.88
N VAL A 146 17.24 6.13 -13.06
CA VAL A 146 18.09 6.58 -14.17
C VAL A 146 18.51 8.02 -13.82
N ALA A 147 19.81 8.29 -13.81
CA ALA A 147 20.33 9.65 -13.67
C ALA A 147 19.97 10.46 -14.93
N LEU A 148 18.76 11.01 -14.95
CA LEU A 148 18.38 11.97 -16.00
C LEU A 148 19.06 13.29 -15.68
N SER A 149 19.92 13.76 -16.58
CA SER A 149 20.44 15.12 -16.51
C SER A 149 19.28 16.10 -16.72
N LEU A 150 19.05 16.99 -15.75
CA LEU A 150 18.04 18.06 -15.84
C LEU A 150 18.27 19.00 -17.06
N ILE A 151 19.45 18.97 -17.68
CA ILE A 151 19.80 19.71 -18.89
C ILE A 151 18.95 19.30 -20.10
N HIS A 152 18.45 18.04 -20.11
CA HIS A 152 17.60 17.56 -21.21
C HIS A 152 16.11 17.93 -21.05
N ILE A 153 15.71 18.49 -19.91
CA ILE A 153 14.32 18.88 -19.62
C ILE A 153 14.10 20.38 -19.87
N SER A 154 15.17 21.16 -20.02
CA SER A 154 15.12 22.62 -20.07
C SER A 154 15.60 23.28 -21.37
N GLU A 155 15.53 22.60 -22.52
CA GLU A 155 15.60 23.36 -23.78
C GLU A 155 14.22 23.96 -24.04
N PRO A 156 14.06 25.30 -23.83
CA PRO A 156 12.86 25.96 -24.31
C PRO A 156 12.92 25.87 -25.86
N THR A 157 11.91 25.26 -26.44
CA THR A 157 11.66 25.32 -27.88
C THR A 157 11.70 26.80 -28.27
N ARG A 158 12.79 27.22 -28.93
CA ARG A 158 12.92 28.54 -29.50
C ARG A 158 11.88 28.62 -30.59
N LEU A 159 10.74 29.27 -30.29
CA LEU A 159 9.84 29.71 -31.33
C LEU A 159 10.64 30.69 -32.23
N GLU A 160 11.10 30.22 -33.37
CA GLU A 160 11.58 31.09 -34.42
C GLU A 160 10.37 31.92 -34.84
N ARG A 161 10.49 33.24 -34.64
CA ARG A 161 9.55 34.20 -35.19
C ARG A 161 9.72 34.18 -36.70
N ILE A 162 8.64 33.82 -37.37
CA ILE A 162 8.42 34.13 -38.81
C ILE A 162 8.05 35.60 -38.94
#